data_e1c0695f5a8b6a1b2cf400e1c01cc0ab
#
_entry.id   e1c0695f5a8b6a1b2cf400e1c01cc0ab
#
_cell.length_a   1.000
_cell.length_b   1.000
_cell.length_c   1.000
_cell.angle_alpha   90.00
_cell.angle_beta   90.00
_cell.angle_gamma   90.00
#
_symmetry.space_group_name_H-M   'P 1'
#
loop_
_entity.id
_entity.type
_entity.pdbx_description
1 polymer ?
#
loop_
_entity_poly.entity_id
_entity_poly.type
_entity_poly.pdbx_seq_one_letter_code
_entity_poly.pdbx_strand_id
1 'polypeptide(L)'
;DIELQMCKSNFMFFVGFVFAHIYKTQFAWYSFHKRLASILLELPNTKRVIVNAPPRIGKTDLTKCYIAFRFLNDPSSTVIYCSYDEALVARKNREIKEILIWLSKYFDIPELKPLTQANGKKEWTNRAGGMILARGTNSNVTGSGCKTLLVCDDPNKPQDRISAKILARRWQVFKSSIRNRIDLPDVPILIIQQRVASQDLTGCLLGDTEEHWIQYKFPAIGDDGESICPERLPVSEIDKYKSDPFTYNAQYLQVPLDDVGKMFTKDQIKFSLTRPATTA
;
A
#
# COMPACT_ATOMS: atom_id res chain seq x y z
N ASP A 1 -31.64 6.82 7.26
CA ASP A 1 -31.05 5.52 7.60
C ASP A 1 -29.86 5.73 8.54
N ILE A 2 -29.97 5.24 9.78
CA ILE A 2 -28.97 5.40 10.85
C ILE A 2 -27.66 4.69 10.47
N GLU A 3 -27.74 3.48 9.93
CA GLU A 3 -26.55 2.71 9.51
C GLU A 3 -25.76 3.43 8.43
N LEU A 4 -26.45 4.04 7.45
CA LEU A 4 -25.79 4.84 6.42
C LEU A 4 -25.05 6.04 7.01
N GLN A 5 -25.67 6.75 7.95
CA GLN A 5 -25.05 7.89 8.63
C GLN A 5 -23.81 7.45 9.44
N MET A 6 -23.91 6.33 10.15
CA MET A 6 -22.76 5.75 10.86
C MET A 6 -21.65 5.31 9.90
N CYS A 7 -22.00 4.66 8.79
CA CYS A 7 -21.03 4.28 7.74
C CYS A 7 -20.35 5.50 7.13
N LYS A 8 -21.04 6.62 6.94
CA LYS A 8 -20.46 7.84 6.37
C LYS A 8 -19.58 8.62 7.35
N SER A 9 -19.96 8.64 8.63
CA SER A 9 -19.29 9.46 9.65
C SER A 9 -18.14 8.73 10.37
N ASN A 10 -18.16 7.40 10.42
CA ASN A 10 -17.20 6.62 11.19
C ASN A 10 -16.55 5.52 10.33
N PHE A 11 -15.31 5.75 9.95
CA PHE A 11 -14.56 4.81 9.10
C PHE A 11 -14.36 3.44 9.77
N MET A 12 -14.11 3.39 11.08
CA MET A 12 -13.94 2.11 11.77
C MET A 12 -15.24 1.31 11.80
N PHE A 13 -16.39 1.99 12.03
CA PHE A 13 -17.70 1.36 11.91
C PHE A 13 -17.93 0.83 10.49
N PHE A 14 -17.63 1.64 9.47
CA PHE A 14 -17.72 1.25 8.06
C PHE A 14 -16.92 -0.02 7.74
N VAL A 15 -15.68 -0.11 8.21
CA VAL A 15 -14.85 -1.33 8.02
C VAL A 15 -15.51 -2.54 8.68
N GLY A 16 -15.95 -2.42 9.93
CA GLY A 16 -16.68 -3.49 10.63
C GLY A 16 -17.94 -3.92 9.89
N PHE A 17 -18.71 -2.94 9.38
CA PHE A 17 -19.92 -3.14 8.60
C PHE A 17 -19.64 -3.91 7.29
N VAL A 18 -18.64 -3.51 6.52
CA VAL A 18 -18.20 -4.21 5.29
C VAL A 18 -17.79 -5.65 5.61
N PHE A 19 -17.03 -5.88 6.66
CA PHE A 19 -16.57 -7.22 7.03
C PHE A 19 -17.72 -8.11 7.48
N ALA A 20 -18.63 -7.61 8.29
CA ALA A 20 -19.79 -8.36 8.76
C ALA A 20 -20.75 -8.72 7.62
N HIS A 21 -21.05 -7.77 6.73
CA HIS A 21 -22.09 -7.94 5.72
C HIS A 21 -21.62 -8.53 4.39
N ILE A 22 -20.37 -8.25 3.98
CA ILE A 22 -19.82 -8.72 2.69
C ILE A 22 -18.93 -9.95 2.89
N TYR A 23 -17.97 -9.88 3.80
CA TYR A 23 -17.02 -10.98 4.02
C TYR A 23 -17.50 -12.02 5.04
N LYS A 24 -18.65 -11.76 5.73
CA LYS A 24 -19.26 -12.67 6.72
C LYS A 24 -18.30 -13.04 7.85
N THR A 25 -17.49 -12.10 8.29
CA THR A 25 -16.51 -12.24 9.36
C THR A 25 -16.39 -10.95 10.14
N GLN A 26 -15.64 -10.96 11.24
CA GLN A 26 -15.34 -9.76 12.01
C GLN A 26 -13.94 -9.26 11.65
N PHE A 27 -13.77 -7.93 11.60
CA PHE A 27 -12.46 -7.33 11.46
C PHE A 27 -11.79 -7.21 12.84
N ALA A 28 -10.69 -7.91 13.05
CA ALA A 28 -9.92 -7.81 14.28
C ALA A 28 -9.10 -6.50 14.30
N TRP A 29 -9.42 -5.63 15.26
CA TRP A 29 -8.77 -4.32 15.42
C TRP A 29 -7.61 -4.39 16.41
N TYR A 30 -6.39 -4.21 15.90
CA TYR A 30 -5.18 -4.01 16.70
C TYR A 30 -4.80 -2.54 16.73
N SER A 31 -3.85 -2.15 17.59
CA SER A 31 -3.34 -0.78 17.70
C SER A 31 -2.85 -0.22 16.36
N PHE A 32 -2.16 -1.06 15.59
CA PHE A 32 -1.74 -0.76 14.22
C PHE A 32 -2.92 -0.35 13.32
N HIS A 33 -4.00 -1.13 13.30
CA HIS A 33 -5.16 -0.85 12.44
C HIS A 33 -5.86 0.45 12.82
N LYS A 34 -6.01 0.71 14.13
CA LYS A 34 -6.60 1.96 14.64
C LYS A 34 -5.73 3.16 14.23
N ARG A 35 -4.40 3.02 14.36
CA ARG A 35 -3.48 4.07 13.95
C ARG A 35 -3.50 4.29 12.43
N LEU A 36 -3.50 3.21 11.63
CA LEU A 36 -3.62 3.30 10.17
C LEU A 36 -4.95 3.96 9.77
N ALA A 37 -6.06 3.62 10.41
CA ALA A 37 -7.35 4.26 10.16
C ALA A 37 -7.30 5.79 10.41
N SER A 38 -6.66 6.23 11.50
CA SER A 38 -6.45 7.66 11.76
C SER A 38 -5.60 8.33 10.68
N ILE A 39 -4.50 7.69 10.24
CA ILE A 39 -3.64 8.21 9.17
C ILE A 39 -4.42 8.35 7.86
N LEU A 40 -5.25 7.37 7.51
CA LEU A 40 -6.06 7.41 6.31
C LEU A 40 -7.10 8.54 6.36
N LEU A 41 -7.71 8.80 7.51
CA LEU A 41 -8.66 9.90 7.68
C LEU A 41 -7.98 11.28 7.59
N GLU A 42 -6.73 11.40 8.07
CA GLU A 42 -5.94 12.63 7.97
C GLU A 42 -5.27 12.83 6.59
N LEU A 43 -5.30 11.83 5.71
CA LEU A 43 -4.65 11.89 4.41
C LEU A 43 -5.06 13.07 3.54
N PRO A 44 -6.34 13.53 3.51
CA PRO A 44 -6.74 14.73 2.76
C PRO A 44 -6.04 16.02 3.23
N ASN A 45 -5.59 16.08 4.48
CA ASN A 45 -4.88 17.22 5.06
C ASN A 45 -3.36 17.08 4.89
N THR A 46 -2.82 15.88 5.13
CA THR A 46 -1.37 15.60 5.07
C THR A 46 -0.83 15.46 3.65
N LYS A 47 -1.67 15.09 2.67
CA LYS A 47 -1.42 14.99 1.23
C LYS A 47 -0.38 13.95 0.80
N ARG A 48 0.79 13.87 1.43
CA ARG A 48 1.92 13.02 1.06
C ARG A 48 2.26 12.08 2.19
N VAL A 49 1.79 10.85 2.12
CA VAL A 49 1.92 9.89 3.21
C VAL A 49 2.55 8.60 2.73
N ILE A 50 3.54 8.14 3.48
CA ILE A 50 4.17 6.84 3.34
C ILE A 50 3.85 6.03 4.60
N VAL A 51 3.29 4.84 4.41
CA VAL A 51 3.08 3.85 5.48
C VAL A 51 3.93 2.63 5.20
N ASN A 52 4.89 2.37 6.07
CA ASN A 52 5.70 1.16 6.01
C ASN A 52 5.28 0.20 7.11
N ALA A 53 4.86 -1.00 6.74
CA ALA A 53 4.36 -1.98 7.68
C ALA A 53 4.51 -3.42 7.14
N PRO A 54 4.63 -4.44 8.00
CA PRO A 54 4.89 -5.82 7.63
C PRO A 54 3.86 -6.40 6.67
N PRO A 55 4.18 -7.49 5.98
CA PRO A 55 3.21 -8.22 5.16
C PRO A 55 2.11 -8.87 6.02
N ARG A 56 0.96 -9.18 5.40
CA ARG A 56 -0.15 -9.99 5.96
C ARG A 56 -0.89 -9.43 7.18
N ILE A 57 -0.65 -8.19 7.59
CA ILE A 57 -1.32 -7.56 8.74
C ILE A 57 -2.58 -6.76 8.39
N GLY A 58 -3.15 -6.90 7.18
CA GLY A 58 -4.42 -6.24 6.81
C GLY A 58 -4.30 -4.82 6.23
N LYS A 59 -3.09 -4.35 5.87
CA LYS A 59 -2.88 -3.04 5.20
C LYS A 59 -3.84 -2.82 4.03
N THR A 60 -3.79 -3.75 3.08
CA THR A 60 -4.60 -3.70 1.86
C THR A 60 -6.10 -3.72 2.13
N ASP A 61 -6.55 -4.47 3.15
CA ASP A 61 -7.96 -4.53 3.51
C ASP A 61 -8.48 -3.17 3.97
N LEU A 62 -7.74 -2.48 4.86
CA LEU A 62 -8.10 -1.13 5.28
C LEU A 62 -8.02 -0.12 4.13
N THR A 63 -7.02 -0.24 3.26
CA THR A 63 -6.88 0.64 2.09
C THR A 63 -8.06 0.49 1.12
N LYS A 64 -8.49 -0.74 0.83
CA LYS A 64 -9.69 -1.00 0.00
C LYS A 64 -10.95 -0.42 0.62
N CYS A 65 -11.13 -0.65 1.93
CA CYS A 65 -12.26 -0.06 2.67
C CYS A 65 -12.20 1.47 2.65
N TYR A 66 -11.01 2.07 2.77
CA TYR A 66 -10.87 3.52 2.71
C TYR A 66 -11.25 4.07 1.33
N ILE A 67 -10.84 3.43 0.26
CA ILE A 67 -11.26 3.82 -1.10
C ILE A 67 -12.79 3.72 -1.22
N ALA A 68 -13.40 2.63 -0.78
CA ALA A 68 -14.86 2.48 -0.81
C ALA A 68 -15.56 3.52 0.08
N PHE A 69 -15.01 3.85 1.25
CA PHE A 69 -15.50 4.90 2.14
C PHE A 69 -15.47 6.29 1.47
N ARG A 70 -14.41 6.59 0.70
CA ARG A 70 -14.33 7.83 -0.08
C ARG A 70 -15.47 7.92 -1.09
N PHE A 71 -15.75 6.83 -1.84
CA PHE A 71 -16.87 6.78 -2.78
C PHE A 71 -18.23 6.85 -2.09
N LEU A 72 -18.40 6.25 -0.91
CA LEU A 72 -19.65 6.35 -0.17
C LEU A 72 -19.97 7.78 0.26
N ASN A 73 -18.92 8.56 0.60
CA ASN A 73 -19.06 9.96 0.99
C ASN A 73 -19.13 10.92 -0.22
N ASP A 74 -18.42 10.58 -1.30
CA ASP A 74 -18.45 11.33 -2.56
C ASP A 74 -18.42 10.33 -3.73
N PRO A 75 -19.59 9.97 -4.29
CA PRO A 75 -19.68 9.04 -5.41
C PRO A 75 -18.94 9.51 -6.68
N SER A 76 -18.65 10.81 -6.82
CA SER A 76 -17.89 11.36 -7.96
C SER A 76 -16.37 11.22 -7.82
N SER A 77 -15.88 10.61 -6.74
CA SER A 77 -14.46 10.39 -6.48
C SER A 77 -13.72 9.72 -7.64
N THR A 78 -12.53 10.21 -7.95
CA THR A 78 -11.64 9.60 -8.95
C THR A 78 -10.36 9.12 -8.29
N VAL A 79 -10.02 7.84 -8.46
CA VAL A 79 -8.93 7.17 -7.76
C VAL A 79 -8.00 6.48 -8.73
N ILE A 80 -6.68 6.67 -8.58
CA ILE A 80 -5.68 5.80 -9.18
C ILE A 80 -5.18 4.83 -8.11
N TYR A 81 -5.24 3.54 -8.42
CA TYR A 81 -4.80 2.47 -7.54
C TYR A 81 -3.71 1.64 -8.22
N CYS A 82 -2.49 1.70 -7.70
CA CYS A 82 -1.32 1.03 -8.25
C CYS A 82 -0.80 -0.08 -7.32
N SER A 83 -0.21 -1.12 -7.92
CA SER A 83 0.54 -2.16 -7.21
C SER A 83 1.63 -2.72 -8.14
N TYR A 84 2.56 -3.53 -7.62
CA TYR A 84 3.65 -4.07 -8.43
C TYR A 84 3.20 -5.01 -9.56
N ASP A 85 2.02 -5.59 -9.48
CA ASP A 85 1.52 -6.62 -10.38
C ASP A 85 0.12 -6.30 -10.90
N GLU A 86 -0.08 -6.44 -12.21
CA GLU A 86 -1.34 -6.16 -12.89
C GLU A 86 -2.49 -7.07 -12.47
N ALA A 87 -2.23 -8.37 -12.29
CA ALA A 87 -3.27 -9.32 -11.90
C ALA A 87 -3.70 -9.07 -10.46
N LEU A 88 -2.73 -8.75 -9.58
CA LEU A 88 -2.99 -8.41 -8.19
C LEU A 88 -3.85 -7.15 -8.08
N VAL A 89 -3.48 -6.08 -8.79
CA VAL A 89 -4.23 -4.82 -8.74
C VAL A 89 -5.63 -4.96 -9.33
N ALA A 90 -5.80 -5.75 -10.40
CA ALA A 90 -7.10 -6.02 -10.99
C ALA A 90 -8.02 -6.80 -10.03
N ARG A 91 -7.47 -7.74 -9.24
CA ARG A 91 -8.21 -8.46 -8.19
C ARG A 91 -8.66 -7.51 -7.08
N LYS A 92 -7.75 -6.69 -6.56
CA LYS A 92 -8.06 -5.71 -5.51
C LYS A 92 -9.10 -4.68 -5.98
N ASN A 93 -9.00 -4.21 -7.23
CA ASN A 93 -9.98 -3.31 -7.83
C ASN A 93 -11.37 -3.96 -7.94
N ARG A 94 -11.43 -5.27 -8.29
CA ARG A 94 -12.70 -6.01 -8.30
C ARG A 94 -13.32 -6.06 -6.90
N GLU A 95 -12.53 -6.32 -5.86
CA GLU A 95 -13.02 -6.35 -4.48
C GLU A 95 -13.60 -5.00 -4.04
N ILE A 96 -12.95 -3.88 -4.38
CA ILE A 96 -13.48 -2.52 -4.12
C ILE A 96 -14.81 -2.33 -4.87
N LYS A 97 -14.87 -2.74 -6.13
CA LYS A 97 -16.09 -2.64 -6.95
C LYS A 97 -17.25 -3.48 -6.36
N GLU A 98 -16.96 -4.68 -5.86
CA GLU A 98 -17.95 -5.53 -5.20
C GLU A 98 -18.52 -4.88 -3.94
N ILE A 99 -17.68 -4.22 -3.13
CA ILE A 99 -18.13 -3.43 -1.98
C ILE A 99 -19.09 -2.32 -2.43
N LEU A 100 -18.74 -1.55 -3.44
CA LEU A 100 -19.57 -0.43 -3.93
C LEU A 100 -20.90 -0.91 -4.54
N ILE A 101 -20.89 -2.01 -5.29
CA ILE A 101 -22.12 -2.63 -5.83
C ILE A 101 -23.02 -3.07 -4.68
N TRP A 102 -22.47 -3.68 -3.64
CA TRP A 102 -23.23 -4.12 -2.49
C TRP A 102 -23.83 -2.93 -1.74
N LEU A 103 -23.04 -1.89 -1.44
CA LEU A 103 -23.49 -0.66 -0.79
C LEU A 103 -24.57 0.06 -1.61
N SER A 104 -24.41 0.13 -2.94
CA SER A 104 -25.40 0.70 -3.85
C SER A 104 -26.77 0.05 -3.73
N LYS A 105 -26.81 -1.27 -3.54
CA LYS A 105 -28.05 -2.02 -3.38
C LYS A 105 -28.59 -1.93 -1.96
N TYR A 106 -27.72 -2.03 -0.97
CA TYR A 106 -28.13 -2.08 0.44
C TYR A 106 -28.73 -0.75 0.91
N PHE A 107 -28.11 0.36 0.53
CA PHE A 107 -28.52 1.70 0.93
C PHE A 107 -29.35 2.46 -0.14
N ASP A 108 -29.66 1.81 -1.26
CA ASP A 108 -30.35 2.43 -2.40
C ASP A 108 -29.63 3.71 -2.91
N ILE A 109 -28.32 3.59 -3.16
CA ILE A 109 -27.49 4.67 -3.70
C ILE A 109 -27.05 4.31 -5.12
N PRO A 110 -27.88 4.57 -6.15
CA PRO A 110 -27.62 4.16 -7.53
C PRO A 110 -26.38 4.82 -8.15
N GLU A 111 -25.95 5.96 -7.60
CA GLU A 111 -24.77 6.70 -8.00
C GLU A 111 -23.49 5.89 -7.84
N LEU A 112 -23.40 4.99 -6.84
CA LEU A 112 -22.25 4.11 -6.62
C LEU A 112 -22.14 2.98 -7.64
N LYS A 113 -23.22 2.67 -8.35
CA LYS A 113 -23.27 1.50 -9.25
C LYS A 113 -22.40 1.73 -10.49
N PRO A 114 -21.44 0.83 -10.79
CA PRO A 114 -20.65 0.90 -12.01
C PRO A 114 -21.50 0.86 -13.28
N LEU A 115 -21.12 1.63 -14.29
CA LEU A 115 -21.77 1.64 -15.60
C LEU A 115 -21.41 0.35 -16.37
N THR A 116 -22.39 -0.26 -17.01
CA THR A 116 -22.19 -1.51 -17.77
C THR A 116 -21.19 -1.34 -18.92
N GLN A 117 -21.21 -0.20 -19.59
CA GLN A 117 -20.34 0.12 -20.73
C GLN A 117 -18.89 0.45 -20.36
N ALA A 118 -18.66 0.92 -19.11
CA ALA A 118 -17.35 1.29 -18.60
C ALA A 118 -16.97 0.42 -17.38
N ASN A 119 -17.07 -0.90 -17.54
CA ASN A 119 -16.94 -1.86 -16.45
C ASN A 119 -15.77 -2.84 -16.65
N GLY A 120 -14.58 -2.30 -16.95
CA GLY A 120 -13.37 -3.09 -17.13
C GLY A 120 -12.80 -3.66 -15.84
N LYS A 121 -11.88 -4.65 -15.97
CA LYS A 121 -11.13 -5.22 -14.84
C LYS A 121 -10.18 -4.22 -14.22
N LYS A 122 -9.63 -3.32 -15.03
CA LYS A 122 -8.60 -2.35 -14.62
C LYS A 122 -9.15 -0.93 -14.48
N GLU A 123 -10.28 -0.65 -15.08
CA GLU A 123 -10.91 0.66 -15.06
C GLU A 123 -12.41 0.51 -15.07
N TRP A 124 -13.09 1.29 -14.27
CA TRP A 124 -14.54 1.39 -14.28
C TRP A 124 -14.99 2.77 -13.83
N THR A 125 -16.16 3.16 -14.29
CA THR A 125 -16.82 4.42 -13.94
C THR A 125 -18.19 4.13 -13.37
N ASN A 126 -18.64 4.90 -12.37
CA ASN A 126 -19.98 4.80 -11.82
C ASN A 126 -20.94 5.84 -12.43
N ARG A 127 -22.20 5.84 -11.98
CA ARG A 127 -23.24 6.76 -12.49
C ARG A 127 -23.02 8.22 -12.12
N ALA A 128 -22.27 8.51 -11.05
CA ALA A 128 -21.91 9.86 -10.64
C ALA A 128 -20.67 10.42 -11.37
N GLY A 129 -20.09 9.66 -12.32
CA GLY A 129 -18.83 10.03 -12.98
C GLY A 129 -17.58 9.71 -12.16
N GLY A 130 -17.73 9.09 -10.99
CA GLY A 130 -16.60 8.58 -10.20
C GLY A 130 -15.93 7.42 -10.91
N MET A 131 -14.58 7.28 -10.73
CA MET A 131 -13.76 6.34 -11.49
C MET A 131 -12.67 5.73 -10.63
N ILE A 132 -12.34 4.45 -10.87
CA ILE A 132 -11.06 3.86 -10.46
C ILE A 132 -10.27 3.46 -11.70
N LEU A 133 -8.99 3.85 -11.72
CA LEU A 133 -7.99 3.40 -12.65
C LEU A 133 -6.96 2.55 -11.90
N ALA A 134 -6.97 1.23 -12.14
CA ALA A 134 -6.08 0.28 -11.49
C ALA A 134 -4.97 -0.16 -12.44
N ARG A 135 -3.69 0.01 -12.06
CA ARG A 135 -2.51 -0.26 -12.92
C ARG A 135 -1.37 -0.90 -12.13
N GLY A 136 -0.63 -1.77 -12.79
CA GLY A 136 0.66 -2.24 -12.28
C GLY A 136 1.73 -1.16 -12.41
N THR A 137 2.68 -1.09 -11.48
CA THR A 137 3.80 -0.13 -11.52
C THR A 137 4.80 -0.37 -12.65
N ASN A 138 4.59 -1.39 -13.50
CA ASN A 138 5.34 -1.62 -14.73
C ASN A 138 4.63 -1.10 -15.98
N SER A 139 3.36 -0.68 -15.86
CA SER A 139 2.54 -0.25 -16.98
C SER A 139 2.58 1.25 -17.13
N ASN A 140 2.55 1.71 -18.37
CA ASN A 140 2.33 3.13 -18.62
C ASN A 140 0.89 3.49 -18.23
N VAL A 141 0.76 4.42 -17.29
CA VAL A 141 -0.53 5.02 -16.95
C VAL A 141 -0.77 6.14 -17.95
N THR A 142 -1.62 5.91 -18.97
CA THR A 142 -1.97 6.91 -19.98
C THR A 142 -3.46 7.17 -19.96
N GLY A 143 -3.85 8.42 -20.25
CA GLY A 143 -5.22 8.82 -20.57
C GLY A 143 -5.99 9.48 -19.42
N SER A 144 -6.14 8.86 -18.26
CA SER A 144 -6.99 9.39 -17.20
C SER A 144 -6.19 9.98 -16.03
N GLY A 145 -6.65 11.12 -15.51
CA GLY A 145 -6.14 11.72 -14.28
C GLY A 145 -6.97 11.37 -13.05
N CYS A 146 -6.53 11.76 -11.86
CA CYS A 146 -7.34 11.66 -10.64
C CYS A 146 -7.37 12.97 -9.86
N LYS A 147 -8.52 13.22 -9.23
CA LYS A 147 -8.79 14.43 -8.43
C LYS A 147 -8.94 14.14 -6.95
N THR A 148 -9.09 12.86 -6.57
CA THR A 148 -9.45 12.52 -5.19
C THR A 148 -8.34 11.82 -4.44
N LEU A 149 -7.66 10.81 -5.06
CA LEU A 149 -6.70 9.99 -4.34
C LEU A 149 -5.83 9.16 -5.30
N LEU A 150 -4.52 9.16 -5.08
CA LEU A 150 -3.59 8.22 -5.68
C LEU A 150 -3.07 7.28 -4.59
N VAL A 151 -3.16 5.97 -4.83
CA VAL A 151 -2.66 4.93 -3.92
C VAL A 151 -1.65 4.04 -4.63
N CYS A 152 -0.48 3.84 -4.03
CA CYS A 152 0.47 2.78 -4.40
C CYS A 152 0.54 1.76 -3.26
N ASP A 153 -0.11 0.62 -3.45
CA ASP A 153 -0.17 -0.49 -2.48
C ASP A 153 0.82 -1.59 -2.91
N ASP A 154 1.88 -1.76 -2.12
CA ASP A 154 3.03 -2.63 -2.41
C ASP A 154 3.58 -2.39 -3.85
N PRO A 155 4.19 -1.23 -4.15
CA PRO A 155 4.71 -0.90 -5.47
C PRO A 155 5.96 -1.71 -5.87
N ASN A 156 6.67 -2.29 -4.91
CA ASN A 156 7.85 -3.12 -5.09
C ASN A 156 7.57 -4.58 -4.70
N LYS A 157 8.11 -5.53 -5.48
CA LYS A 157 8.15 -6.95 -5.09
C LYS A 157 9.30 -7.19 -4.10
N PRO A 158 9.19 -8.15 -3.16
CA PRO A 158 10.32 -8.53 -2.31
C PRO A 158 11.59 -8.89 -3.10
N GLN A 159 11.45 -9.55 -4.27
CA GLN A 159 12.57 -9.93 -5.15
C GLN A 159 13.22 -8.73 -5.84
N ASP A 160 12.57 -7.57 -5.93
CA ASP A 160 13.16 -6.37 -6.56
C ASP A 160 14.43 -5.92 -5.82
N ARG A 161 14.59 -6.30 -4.52
CA ARG A 161 15.75 -5.93 -3.69
C ARG A 161 17.10 -6.29 -4.28
N ILE A 162 17.18 -7.39 -5.05
CA ILE A 162 18.43 -7.88 -5.62
C ILE A 162 18.86 -7.15 -6.89
N SER A 163 18.08 -6.19 -7.38
CA SER A 163 18.35 -5.50 -8.64
C SER A 163 18.15 -3.98 -8.53
N ALA A 164 19.25 -3.26 -8.38
CA ALA A 164 19.24 -1.80 -8.40
C ALA A 164 18.60 -1.23 -9.68
N LYS A 165 18.76 -1.91 -10.83
CA LYS A 165 18.14 -1.51 -12.10
C LYS A 165 16.60 -1.59 -12.03
N ILE A 166 16.05 -2.62 -11.39
CA ILE A 166 14.59 -2.75 -11.23
C ILE A 166 14.08 -1.67 -10.29
N LEU A 167 14.74 -1.45 -9.14
CA LEU A 167 14.36 -0.41 -8.19
C LEU A 167 14.39 0.98 -8.86
N ALA A 168 15.46 1.32 -9.58
CA ALA A 168 15.56 2.58 -10.31
C ALA A 168 14.44 2.73 -11.37
N ARG A 169 14.09 1.64 -12.08
CA ARG A 169 12.97 1.65 -13.03
C ARG A 169 11.63 1.92 -12.34
N ARG A 170 11.36 1.31 -11.16
CA ARG A 170 10.14 1.57 -10.37
C ARG A 170 10.02 3.04 -10.02
N TRP A 171 11.13 3.62 -9.54
CA TRP A 171 11.20 5.04 -9.24
C TRP A 171 10.89 5.91 -10.47
N GLN A 172 11.51 5.63 -11.61
CA GLN A 172 11.28 6.37 -12.85
C GLN A 172 9.81 6.28 -13.30
N VAL A 173 9.21 5.08 -13.28
CA VAL A 173 7.79 4.90 -13.64
C VAL A 173 6.88 5.66 -12.68
N PHE A 174 7.15 5.64 -11.38
CA PHE A 174 6.38 6.45 -10.43
C PHE A 174 6.48 7.93 -10.78
N LYS A 175 7.68 8.47 -10.93
CA LYS A 175 7.93 9.90 -11.16
C LYS A 175 7.36 10.36 -12.50
N SER A 176 7.60 9.63 -13.59
CA SER A 176 7.24 10.05 -14.95
C SER A 176 5.82 9.67 -15.41
N SER A 177 5.22 8.64 -14.82
CA SER A 177 3.94 8.11 -15.31
C SER A 177 2.83 8.12 -14.28
N ILE A 178 3.09 7.71 -13.04
CA ILE A 178 2.05 7.58 -12.01
C ILE A 178 1.78 8.92 -11.34
N ARG A 179 2.83 9.58 -10.82
CA ARG A 179 2.75 10.86 -10.10
C ARG A 179 2.12 11.96 -10.96
N ASN A 180 2.41 11.96 -12.26
CA ASN A 180 1.89 12.94 -13.21
C ASN A 180 0.40 12.76 -13.58
N ARG A 181 -0.30 11.82 -12.93
CA ARG A 181 -1.75 11.59 -13.15
C ARG A 181 -2.64 12.25 -12.12
N ILE A 182 -2.09 12.92 -11.14
CA ILE A 182 -2.90 13.79 -10.30
C ILE A 182 -3.21 15.09 -11.06
N ASP A 183 -4.50 15.44 -11.09
CA ASP A 183 -4.97 16.61 -11.83
C ASP A 183 -4.65 17.93 -11.10
N LEU A 184 -4.48 17.89 -9.79
CA LEU A 184 -4.18 19.04 -8.94
C LEU A 184 -3.02 18.70 -7.98
N PRO A 185 -2.16 19.67 -7.65
CA PRO A 185 -0.99 19.44 -6.78
C PRO A 185 -1.35 18.93 -5.37
N ASP A 186 -2.55 19.27 -4.88
CA ASP A 186 -3.02 18.94 -3.54
C ASP A 186 -3.79 17.60 -3.46
N VAL A 187 -3.91 16.86 -4.56
CA VAL A 187 -4.46 15.49 -4.52
C VAL A 187 -3.62 14.61 -3.60
N PRO A 188 -4.23 13.97 -2.60
CA PRO A 188 -3.52 13.09 -1.68
C PRO A 188 -2.87 11.90 -2.38
N ILE A 189 -1.64 11.57 -1.97
CA ILE A 189 -0.92 10.37 -2.41
C ILE A 189 -0.58 9.53 -1.20
N LEU A 190 -1.01 8.28 -1.21
CA LEU A 190 -0.68 7.26 -0.23
C LEU A 190 0.26 6.23 -0.85
N ILE A 191 1.43 6.08 -0.26
CA ILE A 191 2.31 4.93 -0.50
C ILE A 191 2.18 4.01 0.71
N ILE A 192 1.70 2.80 0.51
CA ILE A 192 1.58 1.81 1.59
C ILE A 192 2.29 0.54 1.17
N GLN A 193 3.36 0.15 1.88
CA GLN A 193 4.19 -0.99 1.50
C GLN A 193 4.98 -1.55 2.69
N GLN A 194 5.39 -2.79 2.58
CA GLN A 194 6.56 -3.27 3.30
C GLN A 194 7.83 -2.70 2.66
N ARG A 195 8.88 -2.44 3.43
CA ARG A 195 10.19 -2.10 2.87
C ARG A 195 10.80 -3.34 2.20
N VAL A 196 11.55 -3.15 1.14
CA VAL A 196 12.27 -4.24 0.45
C VAL A 196 13.75 -3.95 0.28
N ALA A 197 14.13 -2.68 0.14
CA ALA A 197 15.50 -2.21 -0.01
C ALA A 197 15.62 -0.76 0.43
N SER A 198 16.84 -0.26 0.66
CA SER A 198 17.10 1.16 0.94
C SER A 198 16.62 2.08 -0.19
N GLN A 199 16.75 1.64 -1.44
CA GLN A 199 16.34 2.35 -2.65
C GLN A 199 15.00 1.88 -3.24
N ASP A 200 14.13 1.28 -2.43
CA ASP A 200 12.74 1.05 -2.83
C ASP A 200 11.97 2.38 -2.99
N LEU A 201 10.71 2.34 -3.41
CA LEU A 201 9.94 3.58 -3.63
C LEU A 201 9.93 4.49 -2.40
N THR A 202 9.79 3.93 -1.20
CA THR A 202 9.88 4.73 0.05
C THR A 202 11.23 5.42 0.17
N GLY A 203 12.35 4.69 -0.03
CA GLY A 203 13.67 5.27 0.09
C GLY A 203 13.94 6.37 -0.93
N CYS A 204 13.49 6.19 -2.18
CA CYS A 204 13.58 7.21 -3.21
C CYS A 204 12.77 8.47 -2.87
N LEU A 205 11.54 8.32 -2.37
CA LEU A 205 10.68 9.44 -2.00
C LEU A 205 11.23 10.24 -0.80
N LEU A 206 11.79 9.55 0.20
CA LEU A 206 12.39 10.22 1.35
C LEU A 206 13.72 10.90 1.02
N GLY A 207 14.42 10.45 -0.03
CA GLY A 207 15.63 11.06 -0.56
C GLY A 207 15.38 12.19 -1.57
N ASP A 208 14.15 12.34 -2.06
CA ASP A 208 13.76 13.40 -2.99
C ASP A 208 13.43 14.68 -2.20
N THR A 209 14.17 15.75 -2.45
CA THR A 209 14.01 17.03 -1.75
C THR A 209 12.92 17.93 -2.36
N GLU A 210 12.34 17.53 -3.50
CA GLU A 210 11.32 18.32 -4.19
C GLU A 210 9.97 18.30 -3.49
N GLU A 211 9.68 17.24 -2.72
CA GLU A 211 8.38 17.05 -2.08
C GLU A 211 8.54 16.49 -0.66
N HIS A 212 7.86 17.08 0.31
CA HIS A 212 7.90 16.62 1.70
C HIS A 212 6.92 15.47 1.94
N TRP A 213 7.41 14.32 2.41
CA TRP A 213 6.64 13.13 2.72
C TRP A 213 6.62 12.83 4.22
N ILE A 214 5.44 12.58 4.76
CA ILE A 214 5.28 12.11 6.14
C ILE A 214 5.33 10.59 6.13
N GLN A 215 6.35 10.04 6.80
CA GLN A 215 6.52 8.59 6.94
C GLN A 215 5.97 8.10 8.28
N TYR A 216 5.12 7.08 8.23
CA TYR A 216 4.72 6.27 9.37
C TYR A 216 5.32 4.86 9.24
N LYS A 217 6.15 4.50 10.21
CA LYS A 217 6.85 3.22 10.24
C LYS A 217 6.29 2.34 11.36
N PHE A 218 5.88 1.13 11.00
CA PHE A 218 5.33 0.13 11.89
C PHE A 218 6.20 -1.13 11.83
N PRO A 219 7.15 -1.33 12.74
CA PRO A 219 7.87 -2.59 12.85
C PRO A 219 6.91 -3.71 13.29
N ALA A 220 7.19 -4.95 12.91
CA ALA A 220 6.36 -6.11 13.25
C ALA A 220 6.31 -6.40 14.76
N ILE A 221 7.35 -6.01 15.47
CA ILE A 221 7.47 -6.15 16.92
C ILE A 221 7.53 -4.74 17.50
N GLY A 222 6.67 -4.47 18.47
CA GLY A 222 6.65 -3.23 19.25
C GLY A 222 7.80 -3.15 20.25
N ASP A 223 7.91 -2.00 20.91
CA ASP A 223 8.91 -1.77 21.95
C ASP A 223 8.71 -2.68 23.19
N ASP A 224 7.50 -3.23 23.35
CA ASP A 224 7.12 -4.22 24.36
C ASP A 224 7.56 -5.65 24.03
N GLY A 225 8.13 -5.87 22.86
CA GLY A 225 8.52 -7.18 22.35
C GLY A 225 7.38 -8.02 21.76
N GLU A 226 6.16 -7.48 21.74
CA GLU A 226 4.98 -8.15 21.22
C GLU A 226 4.75 -7.82 19.73
N SER A 227 4.04 -8.70 19.03
CA SER A 227 3.64 -8.43 17.64
C SER A 227 2.57 -7.34 17.59
N ILE A 228 2.69 -6.43 16.61
CA ILE A 228 1.65 -5.41 16.34
C ILE A 228 0.31 -6.01 15.83
N CYS A 229 0.31 -7.30 15.48
CA CYS A 229 -0.87 -8.03 14.99
C CYS A 229 -0.76 -9.53 15.34
N PRO A 230 -0.87 -9.93 16.62
CA PRO A 230 -0.51 -11.27 17.12
C PRO A 230 -1.22 -12.42 16.42
N GLU A 231 -2.53 -12.29 16.13
CA GLU A 231 -3.30 -13.37 15.51
C GLU A 231 -2.91 -13.63 14.04
N ARG A 232 -2.51 -12.59 13.32
CA ARG A 232 -2.13 -12.70 11.88
C ARG A 232 -0.64 -12.91 11.70
N LEU A 233 0.16 -12.37 12.60
CA LEU A 233 1.62 -12.37 12.53
C LEU A 233 2.20 -12.59 13.95
N PRO A 234 2.08 -13.80 14.54
CA PRO A 234 2.64 -14.09 15.84
C PRO A 234 4.18 -13.98 15.84
N VAL A 235 4.77 -13.69 16.99
CA VAL A 235 6.23 -13.54 17.15
C VAL A 235 6.97 -14.77 16.62
N SER A 236 6.44 -15.98 16.85
CA SER A 236 7.01 -17.23 16.35
C SER A 236 7.11 -17.31 14.82
N GLU A 237 6.21 -16.66 14.09
CA GLU A 237 6.31 -16.55 12.62
C GLU A 237 7.36 -15.50 12.22
N ILE A 238 7.44 -14.38 12.95
CA ILE A 238 8.45 -13.34 12.70
C ILE A 238 9.86 -13.90 12.92
N ASP A 239 10.05 -14.70 13.97
CA ASP A 239 11.33 -15.28 14.34
C ASP A 239 11.93 -16.20 13.27
N LYS A 240 11.10 -16.85 12.47
CA LYS A 240 11.56 -17.66 11.32
C LYS A 240 12.38 -16.87 10.30
N TYR A 241 12.15 -15.56 10.21
CA TYR A 241 12.86 -14.69 9.28
C TYR A 241 14.16 -14.12 9.82
N LYS A 242 14.47 -14.31 11.12
CA LYS A 242 15.74 -13.87 11.73
C LYS A 242 16.97 -14.50 11.07
N SER A 243 16.81 -15.68 10.46
CA SER A 243 17.86 -16.36 9.70
C SER A 243 18.19 -15.68 8.35
N ASP A 244 17.27 -14.85 7.80
CA ASP A 244 17.52 -13.98 6.66
C ASP A 244 17.49 -12.51 7.13
N PRO A 245 18.65 -11.94 7.54
CA PRO A 245 18.71 -10.58 8.07
C PRO A 245 18.19 -9.52 7.12
N PHE A 246 18.33 -9.71 5.81
CA PHE A 246 17.85 -8.74 4.81
C PHE A 246 16.31 -8.70 4.79
N THR A 247 15.66 -9.85 4.71
CA THR A 247 14.20 -9.93 4.75
C THR A 247 13.67 -9.46 6.11
N TYR A 248 14.27 -9.91 7.21
CA TYR A 248 13.86 -9.55 8.56
C TYR A 248 13.92 -8.03 8.78
N ASN A 249 15.08 -7.42 8.51
CA ASN A 249 15.23 -5.97 8.71
C ASN A 249 14.34 -5.16 7.77
N ALA A 250 14.28 -5.50 6.49
CA ALA A 250 13.49 -4.73 5.53
C ALA A 250 11.98 -4.91 5.79
N GLN A 251 11.47 -6.15 5.72
CA GLN A 251 10.03 -6.37 5.65
C GLN A 251 9.36 -6.38 7.03
N TYR A 252 10.07 -6.79 8.09
CA TYR A 252 9.49 -6.89 9.43
C TYR A 252 9.87 -5.71 10.33
N LEU A 253 11.12 -5.23 10.30
CA LEU A 253 11.53 -4.06 11.07
C LEU A 253 11.36 -2.73 10.30
N GLN A 254 11.08 -2.76 9.01
CA GLN A 254 10.99 -1.60 8.13
C GLN A 254 12.29 -0.77 8.07
N VAL A 255 13.44 -1.42 8.25
CA VAL A 255 14.78 -0.83 8.24
C VAL A 255 15.65 -1.65 7.28
N PRO A 256 15.55 -1.44 5.96
CA PRO A 256 16.34 -2.19 5.00
C PRO A 256 17.83 -1.94 5.19
N LEU A 257 18.63 -3.00 5.04
CA LEU A 257 20.09 -2.93 5.09
C LEU A 257 20.64 -2.42 3.74
N ASP A 258 21.72 -1.64 3.79
CA ASP A 258 22.32 -0.95 2.62
C ASP A 258 23.13 -1.85 1.68
N ASP A 259 23.07 -3.17 1.85
CA ASP A 259 23.88 -4.12 1.09
C ASP A 259 23.29 -4.58 -0.25
N VAL A 260 22.55 -3.71 -0.95
CA VAL A 260 22.06 -4.03 -2.29
C VAL A 260 23.26 -4.23 -3.23
N GLY A 261 23.50 -5.48 -3.61
CA GLY A 261 24.55 -5.86 -4.55
C GLY A 261 25.91 -6.18 -3.93
N LYS A 262 26.08 -6.17 -2.63
CA LYS A 262 27.31 -6.63 -1.98
C LYS A 262 27.25 -8.14 -1.75
N MET A 263 28.19 -8.86 -2.34
CA MET A 263 28.33 -10.32 -2.15
C MET A 263 28.83 -10.67 -0.73
N PHE A 264 29.48 -9.70 -0.06
CA PHE A 264 30.03 -9.83 1.28
C PHE A 264 29.70 -8.62 2.15
N THR A 265 29.42 -8.83 3.43
CA THR A 265 29.35 -7.76 4.43
C THR A 265 30.76 -7.33 4.84
N LYS A 266 30.90 -6.10 5.38
CA LYS A 266 32.22 -5.63 5.87
C LYS A 266 32.85 -6.59 6.87
N ASP A 267 32.05 -7.22 7.71
CA ASP A 267 32.50 -8.16 8.76
C ASP A 267 32.97 -9.50 8.20
N GLN A 268 32.62 -9.85 6.95
CA GLN A 268 33.05 -11.04 6.26
C GLN A 268 34.39 -10.83 5.51
N ILE A 269 34.84 -9.57 5.37
CA ILE A 269 36.10 -9.24 4.74
C ILE A 269 37.18 -9.30 5.80
N LYS A 270 38.00 -10.38 5.78
CA LYS A 270 39.16 -10.51 6.64
C LYS A 270 40.40 -10.05 5.87
N PHE A 271 41.12 -9.10 6.41
CA PHE A 271 42.40 -8.67 5.86
C PHE A 271 43.52 -9.56 6.44
N SER A 272 44.36 -10.13 5.58
CA SER A 272 45.59 -10.81 5.99
C SER A 272 46.79 -9.94 5.64
N LEU A 273 47.70 -9.79 6.58
CA LEU A 273 48.98 -9.10 6.37
C LEU A 273 49.98 -9.98 5.59
N THR A 274 49.66 -11.28 5.43
CA THR A 274 50.50 -12.21 4.68
C THR A 274 49.81 -12.69 3.42
N ARG A 275 50.58 -12.80 2.32
CA ARG A 275 50.08 -13.34 1.05
C ARG A 275 49.70 -14.82 1.27
N PRO A 276 48.50 -15.29 0.85
CA PRO A 276 48.20 -16.71 0.90
C PRO A 276 49.20 -17.52 0.10
N ALA A 277 49.63 -18.66 0.65
CA ALA A 277 50.46 -19.59 -0.09
C ALA A 277 49.72 -20.07 -1.34
N THR A 278 50.24 -19.85 -2.51
CA THR A 278 49.74 -20.44 -3.75
C THR A 278 49.96 -21.94 -3.69
N THR A 279 48.89 -22.70 -3.50
CA THR A 279 48.90 -24.14 -3.81
C THR A 279 49.03 -24.29 -5.32
N ALA A 280 50.15 -24.91 -5.72
CA ALA A 280 50.42 -25.28 -7.10
C ALA A 280 49.47 -26.42 -7.54
#